data_4f14cf91cbfe8f584ef0697d40b5e386
#
_entry.id   4f14cf91cbfe8f584ef0697d40b5e386
#
_cell.length_a   1.000
_cell.length_b   1.000
_cell.length_c   1.000
_cell.angle_alpha   90.00
_cell.angle_beta   90.00
_cell.angle_gamma   90.00
#
_symmetry.space_group_name_H-M   'P 1'
#
loop_
_entity.id
_entity.type
_entity.pdbx_description
1 polymer ?
#
loop_
_entity_poly.entity_id
_entity_poly.type
_entity_poly.pdbx_seq_one_letter_code
_entity_poly.pdbx_strand_id
1 'polypeptide(L)'
;LPQRWHADHFHPVVRNPDGTMIYPERDNLENMIPACPQCNKLKSSFSMECFRGIIQKFVSSLNLYTNQYKFAKKYGLVVETEKQVTFWFEDNNYDMSELNKFKEKA
;
A
#
# COMPACT_ATOMS: atom_id res chain seq x y z
N LEU A 1 -2.77 9.68 -10.91
CA LEU A 1 -3.32 9.93 -9.57
C LEU A 1 -4.68 10.60 -9.68
N PRO A 2 -5.60 10.32 -8.74
CA PRO A 2 -6.84 11.05 -8.66
C PRO A 2 -6.59 12.53 -8.34
N GLN A 3 -7.58 13.41 -8.59
CA GLN A 3 -7.44 14.84 -8.31
C GLN A 3 -7.12 15.14 -6.84
N ARG A 4 -7.59 14.28 -5.92
CA ARG A 4 -7.22 14.33 -4.51
C ARG A 4 -6.18 13.25 -4.23
N TRP A 5 -5.08 13.67 -3.66
CA TRP A 5 -4.06 12.74 -3.20
C TRP A 5 -3.58 13.15 -1.82
N HIS A 6 -3.04 12.20 -1.09
CA HIS A 6 -2.48 12.42 0.24
C HIS A 6 -0.97 12.20 0.21
N ALA A 7 -0.27 12.90 1.08
CA ALA A 7 1.12 12.59 1.38
C ALA A 7 1.13 11.42 2.37
N ASP A 8 1.66 10.29 1.95
CA ASP A 8 1.73 9.08 2.77
C ASP A 8 3.19 8.83 3.17
N HIS A 9 3.39 8.39 4.40
CA HIS A 9 4.72 8.00 4.88
C HIS A 9 5.15 6.72 4.17
N PHE A 10 6.29 6.76 3.47
CA PHE A 10 6.84 5.55 2.84
C PHE A 10 7.25 4.53 3.89
N HIS A 11 8.03 4.97 4.88
CA HIS A 11 8.30 4.20 6.08
C HIS A 11 7.35 4.70 7.17
N PRO A 12 6.47 3.85 7.71
CA PRO A 12 5.40 4.30 8.60
C PRO A 12 5.95 4.83 9.92
N VAL A 13 5.30 5.88 10.45
CA VAL A 13 5.65 6.46 11.74
C VAL A 13 5.19 5.60 12.91
N VAL A 14 4.23 4.75 12.70
CA VAL A 14 3.56 3.87 13.67
C VAL A 14 3.17 4.63 14.94
N ARG A 15 1.89 4.59 15.30
CA ARG A 15 1.40 5.36 16.45
C ARG A 15 1.09 4.46 17.63
N ASN A 16 1.42 4.95 18.81
CA ASN A 16 0.99 4.37 20.07
C ASN A 16 -0.52 4.65 20.28
N PRO A 17 -1.18 3.94 21.21
CA PRO A 17 -2.60 4.19 21.50
C PRO A 17 -2.90 5.63 21.93
N ASP A 18 -1.93 6.34 22.50
CA ASP A 18 -2.09 7.74 22.91
C ASP A 18 -1.87 8.74 21.76
N GLY A 19 -1.60 8.26 20.55
CA GLY A 19 -1.37 9.08 19.36
C GLY A 19 0.08 9.50 19.14
N THR A 20 1.00 9.21 20.06
CA THR A 20 2.42 9.52 19.88
C THR A 20 3.04 8.59 18.84
N MET A 21 4.07 9.07 18.14
CA MET A 21 4.74 8.31 17.09
C MET A 21 5.89 7.48 17.68
N ILE A 22 5.98 6.20 17.25
CA ILE A 22 7.12 5.34 17.58
C ILE A 22 8.38 5.82 16.84
N TYR A 23 8.19 6.28 15.59
CA TYR A 23 9.28 6.73 14.71
C TYR A 23 9.05 8.18 14.28
N PRO A 24 9.14 9.16 15.20
CA PRO A 24 8.84 10.56 14.86
C PRO A 24 9.80 11.14 13.82
N GLU A 25 11.02 10.60 13.71
CA GLU A 25 12.01 11.00 12.71
C GLU A 25 11.54 10.72 11.26
N ARG A 26 10.54 9.87 11.11
CA ARG A 26 9.96 9.55 9.79
C ARG A 26 8.87 10.54 9.36
N ASP A 27 8.47 11.44 10.24
CA ASP A 27 7.43 12.42 9.95
C ASP A 27 8.04 13.69 9.33
N ASN A 28 8.44 13.56 8.06
CA ASN A 28 8.98 14.68 7.29
C ASN A 28 8.75 14.46 5.80
N LEU A 29 8.85 15.54 5.01
CA LEU A 29 8.55 15.52 3.59
C LEU A 29 9.40 14.54 2.79
N GLU A 30 10.63 14.32 3.19
CA GLU A 30 11.54 13.40 2.49
C GLU A 30 11.08 11.96 2.55
N ASN A 31 10.26 11.62 3.55
CA ASN A 31 9.67 10.30 3.74
C ASN A 31 8.22 10.23 3.20
N MET A 32 7.80 11.18 2.39
CA MET A 32 6.44 11.22 1.87
C MET A 32 6.39 10.81 0.41
N ILE A 33 5.35 10.07 0.06
CA ILE A 33 5.01 9.70 -1.32
C ILE A 33 3.57 10.09 -1.59
N PRO A 34 3.21 10.42 -2.84
CA PRO A 34 1.82 10.66 -3.18
C PRO A 34 1.05 9.35 -3.21
N ALA A 35 -0.14 9.35 -2.60
CA ALA A 35 -1.03 8.20 -2.58
C ALA A 35 -2.47 8.66 -2.66
N CYS A 36 -3.34 7.86 -3.28
CA CYS A 36 -4.76 8.17 -3.24
C CYS A 36 -5.29 7.97 -1.81
N PRO A 37 -6.34 8.70 -1.41
CA PRO A 37 -6.87 8.59 -0.05
C PRO A 37 -7.27 7.18 0.35
N GLN A 38 -7.84 6.44 -0.58
CA GLN A 38 -8.29 5.07 -0.35
C GLN A 38 -7.12 4.12 -0.09
N CYS A 39 -6.05 4.24 -0.89
CA CYS A 39 -4.84 3.44 -0.71
C CYS A 39 -4.13 3.80 0.59
N ASN A 40 -4.05 5.10 0.90
CA ASN A 40 -3.44 5.57 2.14
C ASN A 40 -4.15 5.00 3.36
N LYS A 41 -5.49 5.01 3.34
CA LYS A 41 -6.30 4.47 4.43
C LYS A 41 -6.12 2.96 4.58
N LEU A 42 -6.11 2.22 3.47
CA LEU A 42 -5.96 0.77 3.49
C LEU A 42 -4.57 0.37 3.97
N LYS A 43 -3.54 1.08 3.52
CA LYS A 43 -2.16 0.82 3.93
C LYS A 43 -1.95 1.05 5.42
N SER A 44 -2.54 2.10 5.98
CA SER A 44 -2.40 2.45 7.39
C SER A 44 -0.92 2.47 7.81
N SER A 45 -0.54 1.72 8.84
CA SER A 45 0.84 1.64 9.36
C SER A 45 1.66 0.50 8.75
N PHE A 46 1.15 -0.17 7.72
CA PHE A 46 1.92 -1.21 7.04
C PHE A 46 3.06 -0.60 6.20
N SER A 47 4.17 -1.33 6.09
CA SER A 47 5.20 -0.96 5.12
C SER A 47 4.68 -1.16 3.70
N MET A 48 5.36 -0.56 2.72
CA MET A 48 4.97 -0.72 1.32
C MET A 48 5.02 -2.18 0.88
N GLU A 49 6.03 -2.94 1.30
CA GLU A 49 6.14 -4.35 0.94
C GLU A 49 5.05 -5.20 1.60
N CYS A 50 4.72 -4.92 2.86
CA CYS A 50 3.62 -5.58 3.54
C CYS A 50 2.30 -5.28 2.83
N PHE A 51 2.05 -4.03 2.47
CA PHE A 51 0.85 -3.61 1.75
C PHE A 51 0.75 -4.29 0.39
N ARG A 52 1.85 -4.34 -0.37
CA ARG A 52 1.92 -5.05 -1.64
C ARG A 52 1.51 -6.51 -1.48
N GLY A 53 2.06 -7.18 -0.47
CA GLY A 53 1.74 -8.58 -0.18
C GLY A 53 0.27 -8.81 0.16
N ILE A 54 -0.34 -7.89 0.90
CA ILE A 54 -1.76 -7.94 1.24
C ILE A 54 -2.62 -7.86 -0.03
N ILE A 55 -2.36 -6.87 -0.89
CA ILE A 55 -3.12 -6.69 -2.14
C ILE A 55 -2.93 -7.91 -3.05
N GLN A 56 -1.71 -8.41 -3.13
CA GLN A 56 -1.37 -9.55 -3.99
C GLN A 56 -2.17 -10.81 -3.62
N LYS A 57 -2.62 -10.92 -2.37
CA LYS A 57 -3.40 -12.06 -1.87
C LYS A 57 -4.90 -11.88 -2.01
N PHE A 58 -5.39 -10.71 -2.41
CA PHE A 58 -6.83 -10.44 -2.43
C PHE A 58 -7.59 -11.38 -3.37
N VAL A 59 -7.05 -11.66 -4.55
CA VAL A 59 -7.71 -12.56 -5.50
C VAL A 59 -7.79 -13.98 -4.94
N SER A 60 -6.72 -14.48 -4.32
CA SER A 60 -6.74 -15.80 -3.67
C SER A 60 -7.79 -15.86 -2.55
N SER A 61 -7.88 -14.79 -1.75
CA SER A 61 -8.87 -14.66 -0.69
C SER A 61 -10.30 -14.69 -1.25
N LEU A 62 -10.57 -13.98 -2.34
CA LEU A 62 -11.87 -13.99 -3.01
C LEU A 62 -12.26 -15.40 -3.46
N ASN A 63 -11.30 -16.15 -4.02
CA ASN A 63 -11.53 -17.52 -4.47
C ASN A 63 -11.85 -18.46 -3.31
N LEU A 64 -11.23 -18.25 -2.14
CA LEU A 64 -11.43 -19.13 -0.98
C LEU A 64 -12.73 -18.84 -0.23
N TYR A 65 -13.11 -17.57 -0.10
CA TYR A 65 -14.13 -17.17 0.86
C TYR A 65 -15.38 -16.54 0.24
N THR A 66 -15.40 -16.29 -1.06
CA THR A 66 -16.50 -15.58 -1.73
C THR A 66 -17.12 -16.41 -2.83
N ASN A 67 -18.31 -16.97 -2.59
CA ASN A 67 -19.03 -17.73 -3.62
C ASN A 67 -19.44 -16.84 -4.80
N GLN A 68 -19.85 -15.61 -4.52
CA GLN A 68 -20.21 -14.66 -5.58
C GLN A 68 -19.07 -14.48 -6.57
N TYR A 69 -17.85 -14.33 -6.09
CA TYR A 69 -16.66 -14.20 -6.95
C TYR A 69 -16.40 -15.48 -7.76
N LYS A 70 -16.49 -16.65 -7.10
CA LYS A 70 -16.29 -17.94 -7.78
C LYS A 70 -17.25 -18.13 -8.94
N PHE A 71 -18.52 -17.79 -8.74
CA PHE A 71 -19.54 -17.91 -9.80
C PHE A 71 -19.32 -16.88 -10.91
N ALA A 72 -18.99 -15.63 -10.56
CA ALA A 72 -18.68 -14.61 -11.56
C ALA A 72 -17.53 -15.05 -12.46
N LYS A 73 -16.49 -15.64 -11.89
CA LYS A 73 -15.34 -16.16 -12.61
C LYS A 73 -15.75 -17.35 -13.49
N LYS A 74 -16.54 -18.28 -12.94
CA LYS A 74 -17.02 -19.46 -13.68
C LYS A 74 -17.81 -19.09 -14.93
N TYR A 75 -18.62 -18.05 -14.85
CA TYR A 75 -19.44 -17.60 -15.97
C TYR A 75 -18.77 -16.53 -16.85
N GLY A 76 -17.49 -16.31 -16.66
CA GLY A 76 -16.72 -15.43 -17.52
C GLY A 76 -16.92 -13.94 -17.30
N LEU A 77 -17.57 -13.54 -16.18
CA LEU A 77 -17.77 -12.13 -15.86
C LEU A 77 -16.53 -11.47 -15.28
N VAL A 78 -15.60 -12.28 -14.77
CA VAL A 78 -14.33 -11.85 -14.19
C VAL A 78 -13.21 -12.70 -14.75
N VAL A 79 -12.12 -12.07 -15.15
CA VAL A 79 -10.92 -12.75 -15.62
C VAL A 79 -9.77 -12.32 -14.71
N GLU A 80 -9.06 -13.31 -14.13
CA GLU A 80 -7.91 -13.06 -13.28
C GLU A 80 -6.65 -12.84 -14.10
N THR A 81 -5.78 -11.97 -13.63
CA THR A 81 -4.47 -11.75 -14.24
C THR A 81 -3.38 -11.98 -13.20
N GLU A 82 -2.26 -12.54 -13.64
CA GLU A 82 -1.07 -12.71 -12.79
C GLU A 82 -0.16 -11.50 -12.95
N LYS A 83 -0.62 -10.36 -12.44
CA LYS A 83 0.12 -9.12 -12.51
C LYS A 83 0.72 -8.80 -11.14
N GLN A 84 2.00 -8.43 -11.13
CA GLN A 84 2.61 -7.91 -9.91
C GLN A 84 2.01 -6.54 -9.59
N VAL A 85 1.65 -6.34 -8.32
CA VAL A 85 1.16 -5.03 -7.86
C VAL A 85 2.29 -4.01 -7.91
N THR A 86 2.04 -2.89 -8.59
CA THR A 86 2.95 -1.76 -8.62
C THR A 86 2.21 -0.51 -8.17
N PHE A 87 2.93 0.40 -7.52
CA PHE A 87 2.36 1.65 -7.02
C PHE A 87 2.68 2.80 -7.96
N TRP A 88 1.91 3.89 -7.84
CA TRP A 88 2.07 5.04 -8.71
C TRP A 88 3.50 5.58 -8.74
N PHE A 89 4.13 5.66 -7.56
CA PHE A 89 5.50 6.20 -7.47
C PHE A 89 6.52 5.28 -8.15
N GLU A 90 6.27 3.98 -8.18
CA GLU A 90 7.11 3.02 -8.91
C GLU A 90 6.94 3.16 -10.41
N ASP A 91 5.68 3.28 -10.87
CA ASP A 91 5.36 3.38 -12.31
C ASP A 91 5.82 4.70 -12.91
N ASN A 92 5.97 5.76 -12.10
CA ASN A 92 6.31 7.09 -12.56
C ASN A 92 7.73 7.53 -12.18
N ASN A 93 8.60 6.59 -11.84
CA ASN A 93 10.00 6.81 -11.55
C ASN A 93 10.24 7.89 -10.47
N TYR A 94 9.41 7.86 -9.42
CA TYR A 94 9.59 8.76 -8.28
C TYR A 94 10.93 8.49 -7.61
N ASP A 95 11.68 9.57 -7.29
CA ASP A 95 13.00 9.42 -6.67
C ASP A 95 12.89 8.85 -5.25
N MET A 96 13.43 7.65 -5.09
CA MET A 96 13.40 6.91 -3.83
C MET A 96 14.71 6.97 -3.06
N SER A 97 15.72 7.69 -3.59
CA SER A 97 17.06 7.65 -3.02
C SER A 97 17.13 8.15 -1.57
N GLU A 98 16.32 9.16 -1.25
CA GLU A 98 16.29 9.75 0.10
C GLU A 98 15.56 8.88 1.12
N LEU A 99 14.78 7.91 0.68
CA LEU A 99 13.94 7.12 1.59
C LEU A 99 14.73 6.09 2.40
N ASN A 100 15.92 5.72 1.95
CA ASN A 100 16.73 4.71 2.62
C ASN A 100 17.16 5.13 4.04
N LYS A 101 17.29 6.44 4.28
CA LYS A 101 17.69 6.94 5.61
C LYS A 101 16.63 6.70 6.69
N PHE A 102 15.38 6.41 6.30
CA PHE A 102 14.27 6.15 7.23
C PHE A 102 14.04 4.66 7.48
N LYS A 103 14.82 3.77 6.85
CA LYS A 103 14.72 2.33 7.09
C LYS A 103 15.07 2.02 8.54
N GLU A 104 14.38 1.02 9.10
CA GLU A 104 14.77 0.47 10.38
C GLU A 104 16.18 -0.12 10.29
N LYS A 105 17.00 0.23 11.26
CA LYS A 105 18.28 -0.47 11.42
C LYS A 105 17.97 -1.85 11.98
N ALA A 106 18.29 -2.85 11.20
CA ALA A 106 18.12 -4.23 11.64
C ALA A 106 19.00 -4.50 12.88
#